data_fdae21ff4f31889e20901facb5dfaed8
#
_entry.id   fdae21ff4f31889e20901facb5dfaed8
#
_cell.length_a   1.000
_cell.length_b   1.000
_cell.length_c   1.000
_cell.angle_alpha   90.00
_cell.angle_beta   90.00
_cell.angle_gamma   90.00
#
_symmetry.space_group_name_H-M   'P 1'
#
loop_
_entity.id
_entity.type
_entity.pdbx_description
1 polymer ?
#
loop_
_entity_poly.entity_id
_entity_poly.type
_entity_poly.pdbx_seq_one_letter_code
_entity_poly.pdbx_strand_id
1 'polypeptide(L)'
;MHSEPNGAIPQKLYALVIYLPDPLGGFLDDLRLEMVPGCNPHAHVSVLPPRPLPVASEAAVEEALEILGGFAPFDIELGPIEKFELTDVIYISVAGGAEQLHRMHRSLNRGTLAFDEPFAYHPHVTLAQEIPEGQVDRLLDLASRRWHDFQGLHKFRAEAAVFVRNTRGNRWVDLANGPLRAGQVS
;
A
#
# COMPACT_ATOMS: atom_id res chain seq x y z
N MET A 1 -31.59 11.01 -30.94
CA MET A 1 -31.47 11.44 -29.54
C MET A 1 -30.65 10.39 -28.85
N HIS A 2 -29.32 10.55 -28.83
CA HIS A 2 -28.43 9.61 -28.16
C HIS A 2 -28.23 10.12 -26.71
N SER A 3 -28.76 9.35 -25.77
CA SER A 3 -28.49 9.58 -24.33
C SER A 3 -27.03 9.25 -24.05
N GLU A 4 -26.29 10.27 -23.68
CA GLU A 4 -24.93 10.10 -23.12
C GLU A 4 -25.01 9.21 -21.88
N PRO A 5 -24.08 8.22 -21.70
CA PRO A 5 -24.03 7.48 -20.45
C PRO A 5 -23.60 8.41 -19.33
N ASN A 6 -24.44 8.46 -18.31
CA ASN A 6 -24.27 9.19 -17.07
C ASN A 6 -22.87 8.95 -16.51
N GLY A 7 -21.97 9.92 -16.67
CA GLY A 7 -20.62 9.85 -16.15
C GLY A 7 -20.65 9.81 -14.62
N ALA A 8 -20.58 8.62 -14.05
CA ALA A 8 -20.43 8.46 -12.61
C ALA A 8 -19.16 9.22 -12.20
N ILE A 9 -19.31 10.18 -11.29
CA ILE A 9 -18.16 10.88 -10.70
C ILE A 9 -17.28 9.80 -10.06
N PRO A 10 -16.00 9.67 -10.48
CA PRO A 10 -15.13 8.65 -9.91
C PRO A 10 -15.09 8.79 -8.39
N GLN A 11 -15.46 7.72 -7.69
CA GLN A 11 -15.48 7.70 -6.24
C GLN A 11 -14.07 8.00 -5.72
N LYS A 12 -13.93 8.98 -4.83
CA LYS A 12 -12.67 9.28 -4.16
C LYS A 12 -12.32 8.13 -3.24
N LEU A 13 -11.16 7.53 -3.45
CA LEU A 13 -10.63 6.50 -2.57
C LEU A 13 -9.46 7.07 -1.77
N TYR A 14 -9.35 6.61 -0.54
CA TYR A 14 -8.30 6.97 0.40
C TYR A 14 -7.61 5.70 0.89
N ALA A 15 -6.34 5.82 1.23
CA ALA A 15 -5.56 4.73 1.79
C ALA A 15 -4.58 5.27 2.83
N LEU A 16 -4.05 4.40 3.66
CA LEU A 16 -2.94 4.70 4.55
C LEU A 16 -1.79 3.76 4.22
N VAL A 17 -0.64 4.32 3.87
CA VAL A 17 0.50 3.57 3.35
C VAL A 17 1.78 3.90 4.11
N ILE A 18 2.71 2.94 4.14
CA ILE A 18 4.08 3.14 4.59
C ILE A 18 4.97 3.03 3.36
N TYR A 19 5.62 4.14 2.99
CA TYR A 19 6.55 4.16 1.86
C TYR A 19 7.87 3.47 2.22
N LEU A 20 8.45 2.82 1.23
CA LEU A 20 9.76 2.20 1.38
C LEU A 20 10.86 3.22 1.09
N PRO A 21 11.86 3.37 1.98
CA PRO A 21 12.97 4.28 1.76
C PRO A 21 13.97 3.75 0.73
N ASP A 22 14.75 4.65 0.15
CA ASP A 22 15.89 4.28 -0.70
C ASP A 22 17.00 3.59 0.11
N PRO A 23 17.76 2.68 -0.51
CA PRO A 23 17.71 2.28 -1.93
C PRO A 23 16.62 1.26 -2.29
N LEU A 24 15.94 0.69 -1.30
CA LEU A 24 14.94 -0.36 -1.49
C LEU A 24 13.71 0.16 -2.28
N GLY A 25 13.21 1.35 -1.90
CA GLY A 25 12.07 1.98 -2.57
C GLY A 25 12.34 2.24 -4.05
N GLY A 26 13.46 2.89 -4.36
CA GLY A 26 13.86 3.17 -5.73
C GLY A 26 14.06 1.92 -6.58
N PHE A 27 14.68 0.88 -6.03
CA PHE A 27 14.82 -0.40 -6.71
C PHE A 27 13.46 -1.02 -7.07
N LEU A 28 12.51 -1.00 -6.15
CA LEU A 28 11.17 -1.57 -6.39
C LEU A 28 10.35 -0.71 -7.36
N ASP A 29 10.53 0.60 -7.35
CA ASP A 29 9.89 1.49 -8.32
C ASP A 29 10.42 1.23 -9.74
N ASP A 30 11.72 1.05 -9.91
CA ASP A 30 12.35 0.67 -11.19
C ASP A 30 11.86 -0.70 -11.66
N LEU A 31 11.79 -1.69 -10.76
CA LEU A 31 11.27 -3.02 -11.07
C LEU A 31 9.80 -2.95 -11.52
N ARG A 32 8.98 -2.14 -10.87
CA ARG A 32 7.58 -1.95 -11.26
C ARG A 32 7.45 -1.34 -12.65
N LEU A 33 8.28 -0.36 -12.98
CA LEU A 33 8.32 0.24 -14.33
C LEU A 33 8.78 -0.75 -15.40
N GLU A 34 9.71 -1.65 -15.06
CA GLU A 34 10.15 -2.73 -15.95
C GLU A 34 9.03 -3.74 -16.21
N MET A 35 8.24 -4.07 -15.16
CA MET A 35 7.13 -5.02 -15.25
C MET A 35 5.89 -4.43 -15.93
N VAL A 36 5.55 -3.21 -15.61
CA VAL A 36 4.34 -2.50 -16.09
C VAL A 36 4.75 -1.11 -16.58
N PRO A 37 5.22 -0.98 -17.82
CA PRO A 37 5.59 0.31 -18.39
C PRO A 37 4.45 1.32 -18.33
N GLY A 38 4.74 2.55 -17.88
CA GLY A 38 3.75 3.61 -17.76
C GLY A 38 2.93 3.59 -16.46
N CYS A 39 3.18 2.65 -15.53
CA CYS A 39 2.64 2.77 -14.18
C CYS A 39 3.23 4.00 -13.47
N ASN A 40 2.60 4.39 -12.36
CA ASN A 40 3.08 5.48 -11.50
C ASN A 40 3.56 4.87 -10.17
N PRO A 41 4.78 4.33 -10.11
CA PRO A 41 5.26 3.58 -8.96
C PRO A 41 5.58 4.51 -7.79
N HIS A 42 5.28 4.03 -6.60
CA HIS A 42 5.78 4.51 -5.33
C HIS A 42 5.65 3.33 -4.36
N ALA A 43 6.72 2.60 -4.18
CA ALA A 43 6.72 1.36 -3.42
C ALA A 43 6.26 1.58 -1.97
N HIS A 44 5.26 0.82 -1.56
CA HIS A 44 4.64 0.97 -0.24
C HIS A 44 4.02 -0.32 0.27
N VAL A 45 3.84 -0.38 1.58
CA VAL A 45 2.95 -1.34 2.25
C VAL A 45 1.68 -0.60 2.65
N SER A 46 0.52 -1.10 2.24
CA SER A 46 -0.76 -0.53 2.68
C SER A 46 -1.09 -0.99 4.09
N VAL A 47 -1.33 -0.04 5.00
CA VAL A 47 -1.89 -0.31 6.34
C VAL A 47 -3.41 -0.34 6.28
N LEU A 48 -4.00 0.64 5.58
CA LEU A 48 -5.41 0.62 5.18
C LEU A 48 -5.48 0.59 3.66
N PRO A 49 -5.95 -0.52 3.07
CA PRO A 49 -6.22 -0.59 1.64
C PRO A 49 -7.22 0.47 1.16
N PRO A 50 -7.22 0.80 -0.14
CA PRO A 50 -8.10 1.82 -0.70
C PRO A 50 -9.56 1.65 -0.33
N ARG A 51 -10.18 2.73 0.18
CA ARG A 51 -11.57 2.77 0.65
C ARG A 51 -12.23 4.12 0.45
N PRO A 52 -13.56 4.19 0.29
CA PRO A 52 -14.29 5.44 0.42
C PRO A 52 -14.34 5.88 1.88
N LEU A 53 -14.55 7.16 2.11
CA LEU A 53 -14.80 7.69 3.45
C LEU A 53 -16.27 8.14 3.58
N PRO A 54 -16.92 7.88 4.73
CA PRO A 54 -18.28 8.36 5.01
C PRO A 54 -18.33 9.82 5.45
N VAL A 55 -17.18 10.43 5.73
CA VAL A 55 -17.00 11.78 6.26
C VAL A 55 -16.01 12.61 5.45
N ALA A 56 -15.88 13.88 5.76
CA ALA A 56 -14.82 14.72 5.22
C ALA A 56 -13.44 14.14 5.53
N SER A 57 -12.51 14.24 4.58
CA SER A 57 -11.16 13.67 4.68
C SER A 57 -10.38 14.21 5.90
N GLU A 58 -10.63 15.46 6.29
CA GLU A 58 -9.97 16.10 7.41
C GLU A 58 -10.25 15.38 8.75
N ALA A 59 -11.50 15.01 9.00
CA ALA A 59 -11.86 14.26 10.21
C ALA A 59 -11.25 12.87 10.23
N ALA A 60 -11.22 12.18 9.08
CA ALA A 60 -10.57 10.88 8.96
C ALA A 60 -9.05 10.95 9.12
N VAL A 61 -8.42 12.02 8.61
CA VAL A 61 -6.98 12.29 8.81
C VAL A 61 -6.68 12.51 10.29
N GLU A 62 -7.45 13.35 10.99
CA GLU A 62 -7.24 13.59 12.44
C GLU A 62 -7.34 12.29 13.24
N GLU A 63 -8.36 11.49 13.00
CA GLU A 63 -8.53 10.18 13.65
C GLU A 63 -7.36 9.23 13.35
N ALA A 64 -6.92 9.16 12.09
CA ALA A 64 -5.77 8.35 11.70
C ALA A 64 -4.48 8.78 12.41
N LEU A 65 -4.20 10.09 12.46
CA LEU A 65 -2.99 10.63 13.09
C LEU A 65 -2.96 10.37 14.60
N GLU A 66 -4.11 10.51 15.28
CA GLU A 66 -4.23 10.20 16.70
C GLU A 66 -3.90 8.72 16.98
N ILE A 67 -4.50 7.81 16.20
CA ILE A 67 -4.25 6.36 16.35
C ILE A 67 -2.79 6.02 16.06
N LEU A 68 -2.20 6.57 14.99
CA LEU A 68 -0.81 6.33 14.61
C LEU A 68 0.18 6.78 15.68
N GLY A 69 -0.10 7.87 16.38
CA GLY A 69 0.72 8.37 17.48
C GLY A 69 0.87 7.39 18.66
N GLY A 70 0.00 6.39 18.76
CA GLY A 70 0.08 5.30 19.74
C GLY A 70 0.97 4.12 19.34
N PHE A 71 1.53 4.11 18.13
CA PHE A 71 2.40 3.03 17.65
C PHE A 71 3.87 3.47 17.61
N ALA A 72 4.75 2.65 18.17
CA ALA A 72 6.19 2.86 18.05
C ALA A 72 6.69 2.51 16.64
N PRO A 73 7.76 3.17 16.15
CA PRO A 73 8.46 2.73 14.94
C PRO A 73 8.91 1.26 15.06
N PHE A 74 8.81 0.52 13.96
CA PHE A 74 9.16 -0.91 13.92
C PHE A 74 9.81 -1.29 12.59
N ASP A 75 10.50 -2.44 12.58
CA ASP A 75 11.14 -2.95 11.38
C ASP A 75 10.15 -3.79 10.56
N ILE A 76 10.17 -3.58 9.24
CA ILE A 76 9.48 -4.41 8.26
C ILE A 76 10.54 -5.15 7.45
N GLU A 77 10.46 -6.48 7.43
CA GLU A 77 11.30 -7.34 6.60
C GLU A 77 10.46 -7.91 5.46
N LEU A 78 10.96 -7.77 4.24
CA LEU A 78 10.30 -8.27 3.04
C LEU A 78 10.72 -9.71 2.77
N GLY A 79 9.74 -10.51 2.40
CA GLY A 79 9.90 -11.92 2.08
C GLY A 79 10.04 -12.19 0.59
N PRO A 80 9.63 -13.39 0.13
CA PRO A 80 9.68 -13.76 -1.27
C PRO A 80 8.66 -13.01 -2.13
N ILE A 81 8.87 -13.10 -3.45
CA ILE A 81 7.88 -12.73 -4.46
C ILE A 81 6.82 -13.82 -4.51
N GLU A 82 5.57 -13.41 -4.49
CA GLU A 82 4.40 -14.29 -4.54
C GLU A 82 3.34 -13.71 -5.47
N LYS A 83 2.29 -14.48 -5.71
CA LYS A 83 1.14 -14.12 -6.53
C LYS A 83 -0.15 -14.47 -5.78
N PHE A 84 -1.13 -13.58 -5.82
CA PHE A 84 -2.48 -13.91 -5.33
C PHE A 84 -3.21 -14.79 -6.36
N GLU A 85 -3.73 -15.92 -5.90
CA GLU A 85 -4.41 -16.92 -6.75
C GLU A 85 -5.65 -16.36 -7.47
N LEU A 86 -6.39 -15.46 -6.82
CA LEU A 86 -7.68 -14.97 -7.34
C LEU A 86 -7.54 -13.74 -8.25
N THR A 87 -6.46 -13.00 -8.15
CA THR A 87 -6.33 -11.68 -8.80
C THR A 87 -5.11 -11.54 -9.68
N ASP A 88 -4.24 -12.55 -9.72
CA ASP A 88 -2.97 -12.54 -10.45
C ASP A 88 -2.05 -11.34 -10.09
N VAL A 89 -2.30 -10.65 -8.98
CA VAL A 89 -1.43 -9.60 -8.48
C VAL A 89 -0.11 -10.22 -8.01
N ILE A 90 1.01 -9.72 -8.54
CA ILE A 90 2.36 -10.09 -8.12
C ILE A 90 2.80 -9.13 -7.03
N TYR A 91 3.30 -9.66 -5.93
CA TYR A 91 3.66 -8.89 -4.75
C TYR A 91 4.87 -9.47 -4.01
N ILE A 92 5.46 -8.67 -3.13
CA ILE A 92 6.43 -9.12 -2.13
C ILE A 92 5.70 -9.31 -0.81
N SER A 93 5.83 -10.48 -0.19
CA SER A 93 5.27 -10.76 1.12
C SER A 93 6.03 -10.02 2.24
N VAL A 94 5.39 -9.83 3.37
CA VAL A 94 6.02 -9.30 4.59
C VAL A 94 6.38 -10.47 5.49
N ALA A 95 7.69 -10.72 5.68
CA ALA A 95 8.22 -11.78 6.53
C ALA A 95 8.35 -11.34 8.00
N GLY A 96 8.81 -10.10 8.23
CA GLY A 96 8.92 -9.51 9.57
C GLY A 96 8.10 -8.24 9.71
N GLY A 97 7.53 -7.97 10.89
CA GLY A 97 6.68 -6.81 11.15
C GLY A 97 5.20 -6.97 10.78
N ALA A 98 4.81 -8.12 10.26
CA ALA A 98 3.42 -8.39 9.85
C ALA A 98 2.43 -8.27 11.03
N GLU A 99 2.80 -8.73 12.22
CA GLU A 99 1.94 -8.62 13.40
C GLU A 99 1.66 -7.16 13.78
N GLN A 100 2.66 -6.29 13.72
CA GLN A 100 2.51 -4.85 13.96
C GLN A 100 1.57 -4.22 12.91
N LEU A 101 1.74 -4.57 11.63
CA LEU A 101 0.85 -4.12 10.55
C LEU A 101 -0.59 -4.59 10.77
N HIS A 102 -0.81 -5.83 11.16
CA HIS A 102 -2.14 -6.33 11.52
C HIS A 102 -2.75 -5.60 12.72
N ARG A 103 -1.95 -5.27 13.75
CA ARG A 103 -2.44 -4.48 14.89
C ARG A 103 -2.82 -3.07 14.47
N MET A 104 -1.98 -2.42 13.65
CA MET A 104 -2.26 -1.08 13.12
C MET A 104 -3.54 -1.10 12.29
N HIS A 105 -3.67 -2.05 11.37
CA HIS A 105 -4.86 -2.21 10.54
C HIS A 105 -6.13 -2.36 11.41
N ARG A 106 -6.13 -3.27 12.39
CA ARG A 106 -7.28 -3.45 13.29
C ARG A 106 -7.62 -2.21 14.12
N SER A 107 -6.61 -1.46 14.53
CA SER A 107 -6.82 -0.23 15.31
C SER A 107 -7.36 0.91 14.46
N LEU A 108 -6.98 0.97 13.19
CA LEU A 108 -7.35 2.02 12.24
C LEU A 108 -8.67 1.70 11.49
N ASN A 109 -8.99 0.42 11.26
CA ASN A 109 -10.23 0.04 10.55
C ASN A 109 -11.46 0.13 11.45
N ARG A 110 -11.70 1.32 12.02
CA ARG A 110 -12.80 1.67 12.94
C ARG A 110 -13.28 3.09 12.68
N GLY A 111 -14.35 3.48 13.37
CA GLY A 111 -14.86 4.86 13.36
C GLY A 111 -15.08 5.37 11.94
N THR A 112 -14.54 6.53 11.63
CA THR A 112 -14.64 7.15 10.30
C THR A 112 -13.82 6.43 9.23
N LEU A 113 -12.84 5.61 9.64
CA LEU A 113 -11.97 4.83 8.77
C LEU A 113 -12.48 3.40 8.52
N ALA A 114 -13.56 3.00 9.18
CA ALA A 114 -14.12 1.65 9.04
C ALA A 114 -14.56 1.36 7.61
N PHE A 115 -14.18 0.18 7.13
CA PHE A 115 -14.59 -0.32 5.82
C PHE A 115 -14.64 -1.84 5.83
N ASP A 116 -15.70 -2.40 5.25
CA ASP A 116 -15.83 -3.84 5.06
C ASP A 116 -15.05 -4.26 3.83
N GLU A 117 -13.84 -4.75 4.05
CA GLU A 117 -12.90 -5.10 2.99
C GLU A 117 -13.32 -6.42 2.32
N PRO A 118 -13.23 -6.51 0.96
CA PRO A 118 -13.66 -7.71 0.23
C PRO A 118 -12.76 -8.93 0.50
N PHE A 119 -11.53 -8.71 0.99
CA PHE A 119 -10.54 -9.74 1.32
C PHE A 119 -9.97 -9.51 2.70
N ALA A 120 -9.54 -10.58 3.36
CA ALA A 120 -8.79 -10.47 4.61
C ALA A 120 -7.51 -9.64 4.40
N TYR A 121 -7.22 -8.76 5.34
CA TYR A 121 -6.01 -7.93 5.28
C TYR A 121 -4.75 -8.79 5.22
N HIS A 122 -3.94 -8.56 4.20
CA HIS A 122 -2.68 -9.24 3.94
C HIS A 122 -1.61 -8.20 3.61
N PRO A 123 -0.67 -7.88 4.54
CA PRO A 123 0.36 -6.88 4.29
C PRO A 123 1.33 -7.34 3.21
N HIS A 124 1.54 -6.52 2.21
CA HIS A 124 2.42 -6.82 1.07
C HIS A 124 2.86 -5.54 0.35
N VAL A 125 3.84 -5.66 -0.52
CA VAL A 125 4.22 -4.63 -1.50
C VAL A 125 3.80 -5.09 -2.89
N THR A 126 2.86 -4.40 -3.51
CA THR A 126 2.42 -4.71 -4.87
C THR A 126 3.50 -4.37 -5.90
N LEU A 127 3.83 -5.32 -6.78
CA LEU A 127 4.74 -5.12 -7.90
C LEU A 127 4.00 -4.95 -9.22
N ALA A 128 3.00 -5.80 -9.50
CA ALA A 128 2.19 -5.72 -10.72
C ALA A 128 0.76 -6.15 -10.46
N GLN A 129 -0.16 -5.45 -11.07
CA GLN A 129 -1.60 -5.75 -11.08
C GLN A 129 -2.17 -5.45 -12.47
N GLU A 130 -3.40 -5.93 -12.72
CA GLU A 130 -4.04 -5.79 -14.04
C GLU A 130 -3.15 -6.32 -15.17
N ILE A 131 -2.50 -7.46 -14.92
CA ILE A 131 -1.54 -8.06 -15.83
C ILE A 131 -2.29 -8.65 -17.03
N PRO A 132 -1.85 -8.36 -18.28
CA PRO A 132 -2.44 -8.98 -19.46
C PRO A 132 -2.37 -10.51 -19.41
N GLU A 133 -3.41 -11.15 -19.93
CA GLU A 133 -3.49 -12.62 -19.99
C GLU A 133 -2.22 -13.24 -20.63
N GLY A 134 -1.72 -14.31 -20.02
CA GLY A 134 -0.53 -15.04 -20.47
C GLY A 134 0.81 -14.37 -20.11
N GLN A 135 0.84 -13.23 -19.42
CA GLN A 135 2.09 -12.57 -19.02
C GLN A 135 2.50 -12.80 -17.56
N VAL A 136 1.62 -13.35 -16.74
CA VAL A 136 1.82 -13.49 -15.30
C VAL A 136 3.08 -14.27 -14.97
N ASP A 137 3.27 -15.46 -15.56
CA ASP A 137 4.43 -16.33 -15.27
C ASP A 137 5.76 -15.64 -15.65
N ARG A 138 5.78 -14.99 -16.82
CA ARG A 138 6.98 -14.23 -17.26
C ARG A 138 7.33 -13.10 -16.32
N LEU A 139 6.34 -12.36 -15.85
CA LEU A 139 6.55 -11.24 -14.92
C LEU A 139 6.93 -11.74 -13.53
N LEU A 140 6.36 -12.85 -13.09
CA LEU A 140 6.72 -13.49 -11.82
C LEU A 140 8.19 -13.95 -11.83
N ASP A 141 8.63 -14.59 -12.90
CA ASP A 141 10.02 -15.01 -13.09
C ASP A 141 10.98 -13.80 -13.15
N LEU A 142 10.60 -12.75 -13.85
CA LEU A 142 11.37 -11.50 -13.91
C LEU A 142 11.54 -10.90 -12.52
N ALA A 143 10.43 -10.70 -11.80
CA ALA A 143 10.44 -10.13 -10.46
C ALA A 143 11.29 -10.96 -9.50
N SER A 144 11.13 -12.30 -9.53
CA SER A 144 11.87 -13.21 -8.66
C SER A 144 13.38 -13.15 -8.89
N ARG A 145 13.82 -13.10 -10.14
CA ARG A 145 15.24 -12.95 -10.46
C ARG A 145 15.78 -11.60 -10.02
N ARG A 146 15.09 -10.51 -10.34
CA ARG A 146 15.51 -9.15 -9.97
C ARG A 146 15.58 -8.98 -8.45
N TRP A 147 14.62 -9.56 -7.72
CA TRP A 147 14.60 -9.55 -6.28
C TRP A 147 15.74 -10.36 -5.65
N HIS A 148 16.04 -11.54 -6.23
CA HIS A 148 17.18 -12.36 -5.81
C HIS A 148 18.52 -11.63 -6.01
N ASP A 149 18.65 -10.88 -7.10
CA ASP A 149 19.89 -10.17 -7.46
C ASP A 149 20.06 -8.83 -6.72
N PHE A 150 19.04 -8.36 -6.02
CA PHE A 150 19.14 -7.13 -5.25
C PHE A 150 20.09 -7.29 -4.06
N GLN A 151 21.17 -6.50 -4.05
CA GLN A 151 22.24 -6.59 -3.05
C GLN A 151 21.99 -5.73 -1.79
N GLY A 152 20.87 -4.99 -1.74
CA GLY A 152 20.50 -4.18 -0.60
C GLY A 152 19.83 -4.96 0.53
N LEU A 153 19.53 -4.28 1.61
CA LEU A 153 18.75 -4.88 2.70
C LEU A 153 17.29 -5.04 2.29
N HIS A 154 16.74 -6.23 2.48
CA HIS A 154 15.31 -6.53 2.31
C HIS A 154 14.49 -6.11 3.53
N LYS A 155 14.96 -5.12 4.25
CA LYS A 155 14.38 -4.65 5.51
C LYS A 155 14.52 -3.15 5.63
N PHE A 156 13.49 -2.51 6.22
CA PHE A 156 13.50 -1.08 6.52
C PHE A 156 12.75 -0.80 7.81
N ARG A 157 12.98 0.40 8.36
CA ARG A 157 12.27 0.87 9.54
C ARG A 157 11.06 1.70 9.12
N ALA A 158 9.88 1.30 9.59
CA ALA A 158 8.66 2.08 9.46
C ALA A 158 8.63 3.15 10.56
N GLU A 159 8.71 4.42 10.18
CA GLU A 159 8.72 5.56 11.09
C GLU A 159 7.48 6.44 10.97
N ALA A 160 6.76 6.31 9.86
CA ALA A 160 5.53 7.04 9.59
C ALA A 160 4.63 6.27 8.62
N ALA A 161 3.34 6.56 8.69
CA ALA A 161 2.39 6.18 7.65
C ALA A 161 1.78 7.44 7.04
N VAL A 162 1.52 7.41 5.73
CA VAL A 162 1.04 8.54 4.94
C VAL A 162 -0.40 8.31 4.54
N PHE A 163 -1.26 9.26 4.84
CA PHE A 163 -2.65 9.26 4.39
C PHE A 163 -2.70 9.80 2.96
N VAL A 164 -3.21 9.01 2.03
CA VAL A 164 -3.19 9.32 0.61
C VAL A 164 -4.59 9.27 0.01
N ARG A 165 -4.78 9.97 -1.10
CA ARG A 165 -6.03 9.98 -1.87
C ARG A 165 -5.74 9.77 -3.33
N ASN A 166 -6.57 8.96 -4.02
CA ASN A 166 -6.50 8.85 -5.45
C ASN A 166 -7.01 10.12 -6.15
N THR A 167 -6.46 10.38 -7.32
CA THR A 167 -6.88 11.44 -8.23
C THR A 167 -7.21 10.83 -9.60
N ARG A 168 -7.65 11.66 -10.53
CA ARG A 168 -7.86 11.23 -11.91
C ARG A 168 -6.56 10.66 -12.50
N GLY A 169 -6.67 9.61 -13.31
CA GLY A 169 -5.52 8.95 -13.94
C GLY A 169 -4.75 8.03 -13.00
N ASN A 170 -5.41 7.49 -11.98
CA ASN A 170 -4.84 6.52 -11.03
C ASN A 170 -3.56 7.02 -10.33
N ARG A 171 -3.51 8.32 -10.05
CA ARG A 171 -2.44 8.93 -9.25
C ARG A 171 -2.90 9.08 -7.81
N TRP A 172 -1.98 8.89 -6.89
CA TRP A 172 -2.18 9.09 -5.47
C TRP A 172 -1.45 10.34 -5.01
N VAL A 173 -2.07 11.13 -4.16
CA VAL A 173 -1.49 12.33 -3.55
C VAL A 173 -1.46 12.20 -2.05
N ASP A 174 -0.37 12.63 -1.44
CA ASP A 174 -0.21 12.66 0.01
C ASP A 174 -1.06 13.77 0.60
N LEU A 175 -1.86 13.45 1.61
CA LEU A 175 -2.68 14.40 2.34
C LEU A 175 -2.08 14.74 3.70
N ALA A 176 -1.55 13.74 4.40
CA ALA A 176 -0.95 13.93 5.71
C ALA A 176 0.09 12.85 6.02
N ASN A 177 1.13 13.23 6.75
CA ASN A 177 2.15 12.33 7.26
C ASN A 177 1.91 12.11 8.76
N GLY A 178 1.73 10.85 9.15
CA GLY A 178 1.51 10.41 10.52
C GLY A 178 2.74 9.73 11.10
N PRO A 179 3.58 10.42 11.87
CA PRO A 179 4.74 9.81 12.49
C PRO A 179 4.32 8.77 13.53
N LEU A 180 5.01 7.62 13.51
CA LEU A 180 4.92 6.64 14.59
C LEU A 180 5.76 7.15 15.77
N ARG A 181 5.24 7.06 16.99
CA ARG A 181 5.93 7.54 18.18
C ARG A 181 5.92 6.43 19.22
N ALA A 182 7.02 6.29 19.95
CA ALA A 182 7.00 5.46 21.15
C ALA A 182 5.95 6.05 22.09
N GLY A 183 4.90 5.30 22.39
CA GLY A 183 3.87 5.75 23.31
C GLY A 183 4.53 6.24 24.61
N GLN A 184 4.24 7.46 25.03
CA GLN A 184 4.56 7.87 26.39
C GLN A 184 3.72 6.97 27.30
N VAL A 185 4.39 6.01 27.95
CA VAL A 185 3.80 5.29 29.06
C VAL A 185 3.61 6.34 30.17
N SER A 186 2.36 6.77 30.35
CA SER A 186 1.97 7.59 31.50
C SER A 186 1.77 6.70 32.71
#